data_33ff1ef62b85c1af7fed137aeadcbb78
#
_entry.id   33ff1ef62b85c1af7fed137aeadcbb78
#
_cell.length_a   1.000
_cell.length_b   1.000
_cell.length_c   1.000
_cell.angle_alpha   90.00
_cell.angle_beta   90.00
_cell.angle_gamma   90.00
#
_symmetry.space_group_name_H-M   'P 1'
#
loop_
_entity.id
_entity.type
_entity.pdbx_description
1 polymer ?
#
loop_
_entity_poly.entity_id
_entity_poly.type
_entity_poly.pdbx_seq_one_letter_code
_entity_poly.pdbx_strand_id
1 'polypeptide(L)'
;MLEAAEGEGTLADRGVIASSLRSDGAHKDKLFVDGGPGTTGTVGHLRMEGREVFKHAVGMITDVIEATYAKAGITSEDLDWFVPHQANKRIIDASAKKLGIAEEKVVTTVQLHGNTSAASVPLALSVAVADGRIKKGDLVLLEAMGGGFTWGAVLVRW
;
A
#
# COMPACT_ATOMS: atom_id res chain seq x y z
N MET A 1 9.50 -14.93 -2.82
CA MET A 1 10.54 -14.84 -3.88
C MET A 1 9.81 -14.47 -5.17
N LEU A 2 10.32 -13.54 -5.94
CA LEU A 2 9.81 -13.20 -7.27
C LEU A 2 10.75 -13.82 -8.30
N GLU A 3 10.19 -14.39 -9.36
CA GLU A 3 10.93 -14.94 -10.49
C GLU A 3 10.29 -14.50 -11.80
N ALA A 4 11.07 -14.47 -12.87
CA ALA A 4 10.54 -14.22 -14.20
C ALA A 4 9.79 -15.45 -14.69
N ALA A 5 8.62 -15.26 -15.26
CA ALA A 5 7.81 -16.31 -15.89
C ALA A 5 7.33 -15.83 -17.24
N GLU A 6 7.09 -16.76 -18.14
CA GLU A 6 6.41 -16.46 -19.40
C GLU A 6 4.93 -16.23 -19.15
N GLY A 7 4.33 -15.29 -19.89
CA GLY A 7 2.92 -14.93 -19.83
C GLY A 7 2.47 -14.28 -21.14
N GLU A 8 1.18 -14.08 -21.27
CA GLU A 8 0.57 -13.46 -22.46
C GLU A 8 0.48 -11.93 -22.36
N GLY A 9 0.91 -11.35 -21.23
CA GLY A 9 0.80 -9.91 -20.93
C GLY A 9 -0.62 -9.46 -20.60
N THR A 10 -1.43 -10.37 -20.09
CA THR A 10 -2.85 -10.13 -19.76
C THR A 10 -3.10 -10.06 -18.26
N LEU A 11 -4.29 -9.58 -17.87
CA LEU A 11 -4.74 -9.60 -16.47
C LEU A 11 -4.91 -11.01 -15.87
N ALA A 12 -4.92 -12.04 -16.70
CA ALA A 12 -5.03 -13.43 -16.27
C ALA A 12 -3.68 -14.02 -15.83
N ASP A 13 -2.57 -13.40 -16.23
CA ASP A 13 -1.24 -13.88 -15.88
C ASP A 13 -0.98 -13.70 -14.38
N ARG A 14 -0.50 -14.75 -13.74
CA ARG A 14 -0.11 -14.72 -12.34
C ARG A 14 1.14 -13.85 -12.16
N GLY A 15 1.10 -12.99 -11.12
CA GLY A 15 2.24 -12.15 -10.76
C GLY A 15 1.92 -10.66 -10.74
N VAL A 16 2.92 -9.83 -10.92
CA VAL A 16 2.77 -8.37 -10.93
C VAL A 16 2.19 -7.92 -12.26
N ILE A 17 1.01 -7.36 -12.24
CA ILE A 17 0.28 -6.86 -13.42
C ILE A 17 0.67 -5.41 -13.73
N ALA A 18 0.62 -4.55 -12.74
CA ALA A 18 0.93 -3.12 -12.88
C ALA A 18 1.47 -2.57 -11.58
N SER A 19 2.25 -1.50 -11.67
CA SER A 19 2.70 -0.74 -10.50
C SER A 19 2.82 0.74 -10.82
N SER A 20 2.64 1.56 -9.80
CA SER A 20 2.89 2.99 -9.83
C SER A 20 3.61 3.42 -8.56
N LEU A 21 4.65 4.23 -8.73
CA LEU A 21 5.45 4.77 -7.63
C LEU A 21 5.52 6.28 -7.76
N ARG A 22 5.53 6.99 -6.63
CA ARG A 22 5.63 8.44 -6.52
C ARG A 22 6.55 8.83 -5.38
N SER A 23 7.16 10.00 -5.48
CA SER A 23 7.93 10.60 -4.40
C SER A 23 7.82 12.11 -4.48
N ASP A 24 7.68 12.77 -3.34
CA ASP A 24 7.68 14.24 -3.23
C ASP A 24 8.49 14.67 -2.00
N GLY A 25 9.68 15.21 -2.24
CA GLY A 25 10.60 15.68 -1.21
C GLY A 25 10.15 16.96 -0.50
N ALA A 26 9.13 17.68 -0.99
CA ALA A 26 8.57 18.86 -0.32
C ALA A 26 7.99 18.55 1.06
N HIS A 27 7.67 17.29 1.32
CA HIS A 27 7.07 16.82 2.56
C HIS A 27 8.04 16.08 3.50
N LYS A 28 9.36 16.12 3.22
CA LYS A 28 10.36 15.33 3.96
C LYS A 28 10.32 15.55 5.47
N ASP A 29 10.02 16.78 5.91
CA ASP A 29 10.03 17.16 7.33
C ASP A 29 8.72 16.76 8.07
N LYS A 30 7.74 16.15 7.37
CA LYS A 30 6.47 15.71 7.95
C LYS A 30 6.52 14.29 8.54
N LEU A 31 7.41 13.45 8.00
CA LEU A 31 7.62 12.08 8.46
C LEU A 31 9.05 11.66 8.13
N PHE A 32 9.92 11.59 9.14
CA PHE A 32 11.33 11.28 8.96
C PHE A 32 11.96 10.71 10.24
N VAL A 33 13.18 10.21 10.13
CA VAL A 33 14.02 9.85 11.27
C VAL A 33 15.10 10.92 11.45
N ASP A 34 15.21 11.48 12.65
CA ASP A 34 16.05 12.65 12.95
C ASP A 34 17.55 12.34 13.15
N GLY A 35 17.98 11.11 12.90
CA GLY A 35 19.36 10.67 12.99
C GLY A 35 19.56 9.34 12.27
N GLY A 36 20.75 8.82 12.37
CA GLY A 36 21.13 7.54 11.78
C GLY A 36 22.59 7.46 11.37
N PRO A 37 23.10 6.26 11.07
CA PRO A 37 24.53 6.09 10.70
C PRO A 37 24.97 6.93 9.51
N GLY A 38 24.09 7.15 8.53
CA GLY A 38 24.38 7.90 7.31
C GLY A 38 24.22 9.42 7.42
N THR A 39 23.68 9.95 8.52
CA THR A 39 23.41 11.38 8.70
C THR A 39 24.14 11.99 9.89
N THR A 40 23.86 11.51 11.10
CA THR A 40 24.40 12.07 12.34
C THR A 40 25.41 11.16 13.03
N GLY A 41 25.58 9.91 12.57
CA GLY A 41 26.39 8.89 13.23
C GLY A 41 25.78 8.39 14.56
N THR A 42 24.55 8.77 14.86
CA THR A 42 23.83 8.44 16.10
C THR A 42 22.53 7.71 15.83
N VAL A 43 21.89 7.19 16.88
CA VAL A 43 20.53 6.64 16.78
C VAL A 43 19.54 7.78 16.54
N GLY A 44 18.67 7.62 15.55
CA GLY A 44 17.59 8.55 15.28
C GLY A 44 16.26 8.05 15.82
N HIS A 45 15.30 8.98 15.96
CA HIS A 45 13.92 8.71 16.36
C HIS A 45 12.97 9.13 15.28
N LEU A 46 11.87 8.39 15.13
CA LEU A 46 10.79 8.75 14.20
C LEU A 46 10.14 10.06 14.65
N ARG A 47 10.06 11.01 13.72
CA ARG A 47 9.33 12.28 13.85
C ARG A 47 8.17 12.29 12.88
N MET A 48 6.98 12.67 13.37
CA MET A 48 5.78 12.67 12.53
C MET A 48 4.83 13.80 12.92
N GLU A 49 4.44 14.60 11.94
CA GLU A 49 3.34 15.55 12.04
C GLU A 49 2.03 14.86 11.62
N GLY A 50 1.43 14.09 12.52
CA GLY A 50 0.32 13.17 12.21
C GLY A 50 -0.86 13.79 11.48
N ARG A 51 -1.22 15.07 11.76
CA ARG A 51 -2.30 15.78 11.05
C ARG A 51 -1.94 16.05 9.58
N GLU A 52 -0.71 16.50 9.33
CA GLU A 52 -0.24 16.79 7.98
C GLU A 52 -0.07 15.50 7.18
N VAL A 53 0.49 14.44 7.80
CA VAL A 53 0.56 13.12 7.17
C VAL A 53 -0.83 12.64 6.76
N PHE A 54 -1.82 12.69 7.67
CA PHE A 54 -3.20 12.28 7.35
C PHE A 54 -3.81 13.10 6.21
N LYS A 55 -3.62 14.42 6.22
CA LYS A 55 -4.16 15.34 5.22
C LYS A 55 -3.68 15.01 3.80
N HIS A 56 -2.41 14.62 3.66
CA HIS A 56 -1.82 14.27 2.37
C HIS A 56 -2.06 12.80 2.00
N ALA A 57 -2.03 11.89 2.97
CA ALA A 57 -2.05 10.45 2.74
C ALA A 57 -3.21 9.99 1.85
N VAL A 58 -4.44 10.33 2.21
CA VAL A 58 -5.64 9.86 1.46
C VAL A 58 -5.60 10.31 0.00
N GLY A 59 -5.15 11.56 -0.27
CA GLY A 59 -5.02 12.07 -1.64
C GLY A 59 -3.94 11.33 -2.44
N MET A 60 -2.76 11.16 -1.84
CA MET A 60 -1.61 10.51 -2.48
C MET A 60 -1.87 9.02 -2.73
N ILE A 61 -2.48 8.33 -1.77
CA ILE A 61 -2.87 6.92 -1.88
C ILE A 61 -3.87 6.73 -3.04
N THR A 62 -4.90 7.57 -3.10
CA THR A 62 -5.90 7.46 -4.17
C THR A 62 -5.32 7.77 -5.53
N ASP A 63 -4.47 8.81 -5.67
CA ASP A 63 -3.80 9.16 -6.92
C ASP A 63 -2.97 7.99 -7.49
N VAL A 64 -2.15 7.36 -6.67
CA VAL A 64 -1.28 6.27 -7.14
C VAL A 64 -2.06 4.99 -7.46
N ILE A 65 -3.17 4.74 -6.76
CA ILE A 65 -4.05 3.61 -7.04
C ILE A 65 -4.80 3.84 -8.36
N GLU A 66 -5.39 5.02 -8.57
CA GLU A 66 -6.06 5.38 -9.82
C GLU A 66 -5.08 5.30 -11.02
N ALA A 67 -3.83 5.77 -10.84
CA ALA A 67 -2.79 5.62 -11.85
C ALA A 67 -2.44 4.13 -12.13
N THR A 68 -2.51 3.27 -11.12
CA THR A 68 -2.27 1.83 -11.27
C THR A 68 -3.45 1.15 -11.98
N TYR A 69 -4.68 1.52 -11.64
CA TYR A 69 -5.89 1.07 -12.35
C TYR A 69 -5.85 1.44 -13.82
N ALA A 70 -5.52 2.71 -14.13
CA ALA A 70 -5.42 3.17 -15.51
C ALA A 70 -4.39 2.38 -16.34
N LYS A 71 -3.24 2.04 -15.74
CA LYS A 71 -2.23 1.19 -16.40
C LYS A 71 -2.71 -0.22 -16.68
N ALA A 72 -3.51 -0.78 -15.79
CA ALA A 72 -4.04 -2.13 -15.90
C ALA A 72 -5.36 -2.20 -16.71
N GLY A 73 -5.99 -1.06 -17.00
CA GLY A 73 -7.29 -0.99 -17.66
C GLY A 73 -8.44 -1.52 -16.82
N ILE A 74 -8.38 -1.32 -15.50
CA ILE A 74 -9.39 -1.80 -14.53
C ILE A 74 -10.00 -0.66 -13.72
N THR A 75 -11.01 -1.01 -12.93
CA THR A 75 -11.65 -0.16 -11.93
C THR A 75 -11.61 -0.80 -10.54
N SER A 76 -12.10 -0.13 -9.51
CA SER A 76 -12.21 -0.70 -8.15
C SER A 76 -13.17 -1.90 -8.07
N GLU A 77 -14.11 -2.02 -9.01
CA GLU A 77 -15.07 -3.13 -9.06
C GLU A 77 -14.40 -4.46 -9.41
N ASP A 78 -13.34 -4.42 -10.23
CA ASP A 78 -12.57 -5.58 -10.68
C ASP A 78 -11.68 -6.17 -9.59
N LEU A 79 -11.40 -5.42 -8.50
CA LEU A 79 -10.58 -5.91 -7.40
C LEU A 79 -11.32 -6.99 -6.58
N ASP A 80 -10.58 -8.03 -6.22
CA ASP A 80 -11.00 -8.95 -5.17
C ASP A 80 -10.58 -8.44 -3.79
N TRP A 81 -9.33 -7.95 -3.64
CA TRP A 81 -8.80 -7.53 -2.35
C TRP A 81 -7.95 -6.27 -2.42
N PHE A 82 -8.12 -5.40 -1.41
CA PHE A 82 -7.26 -4.26 -1.12
C PHE A 82 -6.48 -4.51 0.17
N VAL A 83 -5.15 -4.53 0.09
CA VAL A 83 -4.22 -4.76 1.20
C VAL A 83 -3.34 -3.51 1.38
N PRO A 84 -3.84 -2.47 2.07
CA PRO A 84 -3.11 -1.23 2.29
C PRO A 84 -2.07 -1.36 3.41
N HIS A 85 -1.16 -0.38 3.47
CA HIS A 85 -0.33 -0.15 4.64
C HIS A 85 -1.20 0.07 5.89
N GLN A 86 -0.89 -0.65 6.96
CA GLN A 86 -1.66 -0.66 8.21
C GLN A 86 -1.24 0.50 9.14
N ALA A 87 -1.26 1.74 8.63
CA ALA A 87 -0.87 2.93 9.39
C ALA A 87 -1.84 3.22 10.53
N ASN A 88 -3.10 3.35 10.22
CA ASN A 88 -4.24 3.42 11.13
C ASN A 88 -5.55 3.20 10.35
N LYS A 89 -6.59 2.73 11.07
CA LYS A 89 -7.89 2.42 10.45
C LYS A 89 -8.53 3.60 9.73
N ARG A 90 -8.36 4.84 10.23
CA ARG A 90 -8.99 6.02 9.63
C ARG A 90 -8.45 6.34 8.22
N ILE A 91 -7.15 6.14 7.98
CA ILE A 91 -6.55 6.33 6.64
C ILE A 91 -7.06 5.23 5.72
N ILE A 92 -7.05 3.97 6.18
CA ILE A 92 -7.54 2.82 5.41
C ILE A 92 -8.98 3.06 4.96
N ASP A 93 -9.88 3.36 5.89
CA ASP A 93 -11.30 3.56 5.62
C ASP A 93 -11.54 4.76 4.68
N ALA A 94 -10.84 5.88 4.91
CA ALA A 94 -10.99 7.06 4.08
C ALA A 94 -10.51 6.83 2.63
N SER A 95 -9.41 6.09 2.45
CA SER A 95 -8.89 5.75 1.13
C SER A 95 -9.80 4.76 0.40
N ALA A 96 -10.25 3.69 1.06
CA ALA A 96 -11.18 2.72 0.48
C ALA A 96 -12.50 3.40 0.06
N LYS A 97 -13.07 4.23 0.94
CA LYS A 97 -14.30 4.98 0.64
C LYS A 97 -14.13 5.91 -0.58
N LYS A 98 -13.02 6.63 -0.67
CA LYS A 98 -12.76 7.55 -1.78
C LYS A 98 -12.59 6.83 -3.10
N LEU A 99 -12.01 5.62 -3.08
CA LEU A 99 -11.83 4.75 -4.25
C LEU A 99 -13.07 3.93 -4.62
N GLY A 100 -14.13 3.96 -3.81
CA GLY A 100 -15.32 3.13 -4.02
C GLY A 100 -15.07 1.64 -3.76
N ILE A 101 -14.04 1.28 -2.98
CA ILE A 101 -13.76 -0.11 -2.62
C ILE A 101 -14.68 -0.51 -1.46
N ALA A 102 -15.42 -1.60 -1.62
CA ALA A 102 -16.32 -2.13 -0.60
C ALA A 102 -15.53 -2.59 0.65
N GLU A 103 -16.08 -2.35 1.85
CA GLU A 103 -15.37 -2.60 3.12
C GLU A 103 -14.96 -4.07 3.28
N GLU A 104 -15.76 -4.99 2.80
CA GLU A 104 -15.51 -6.43 2.83
C GLU A 104 -14.32 -6.88 1.98
N LYS A 105 -13.90 -6.06 1.00
CA LYS A 105 -12.70 -6.29 0.18
C LYS A 105 -11.42 -5.71 0.80
N VAL A 106 -11.52 -4.99 1.94
CA VAL A 106 -10.38 -4.34 2.58
C VAL A 106 -9.78 -5.22 3.67
N VAL A 107 -8.52 -5.58 3.52
CA VAL A 107 -7.79 -6.30 4.55
C VAL A 107 -7.32 -5.33 5.63
N THR A 108 -7.87 -5.47 6.83
CA THR A 108 -7.51 -4.67 8.00
C THR A 108 -6.93 -5.58 9.08
N THR A 109 -5.71 -5.31 9.53
CA THR A 109 -4.99 -6.05 10.58
C THR A 109 -4.31 -5.12 11.59
N VAL A 110 -4.49 -3.82 11.45
CA VAL A 110 -3.89 -2.81 12.34
C VAL A 110 -4.27 -3.02 13.81
N GLN A 111 -5.46 -3.54 14.10
CA GLN A 111 -5.92 -3.88 15.45
C GLN A 111 -5.20 -5.10 16.06
N LEU A 112 -4.56 -5.93 15.22
CA LEU A 112 -3.80 -7.10 15.65
C LEU A 112 -2.32 -6.79 15.84
N HIS A 113 -1.74 -6.06 14.88
CA HIS A 113 -0.29 -5.86 14.77
C HIS A 113 0.17 -4.42 15.03
N GLY A 114 -0.75 -3.45 15.07
CA GLY A 114 -0.39 -2.03 15.04
C GLY A 114 0.26 -1.62 13.70
N ASN A 115 0.92 -0.46 13.71
CA ASN A 115 1.72 -0.02 12.57
C ASN A 115 3.12 -0.64 12.64
N THR A 116 3.35 -1.68 11.86
CA THR A 116 4.64 -2.39 11.76
C THR A 116 5.50 -1.88 10.60
N SER A 117 5.28 -0.62 10.16
CA SER A 117 6.05 0.01 9.08
C SER A 117 6.02 -0.83 7.79
N ALA A 118 7.17 -1.10 7.17
CA ALA A 118 7.27 -1.86 5.93
C ALA A 118 6.73 -3.31 6.03
N ALA A 119 6.69 -3.88 7.23
CA ALA A 119 6.16 -5.22 7.46
C ALA A 119 4.62 -5.29 7.43
N SER A 120 3.92 -4.15 7.50
CA SER A 120 2.46 -4.14 7.66
C SER A 120 1.70 -4.75 6.49
N VAL A 121 2.10 -4.44 5.25
CA VAL A 121 1.48 -5.01 4.04
C VAL A 121 1.72 -6.52 3.94
N PRO A 122 2.97 -7.04 4.02
CA PRO A 122 3.19 -8.48 3.98
C PRO A 122 2.56 -9.25 5.14
N LEU A 123 2.47 -8.67 6.34
CA LEU A 123 1.75 -9.29 7.46
C LEU A 123 0.25 -9.36 7.20
N ALA A 124 -0.36 -8.27 6.71
CA ALA A 124 -1.79 -8.25 6.36
C ALA A 124 -2.10 -9.26 5.24
N LEU A 125 -1.25 -9.30 4.21
CA LEU A 125 -1.34 -10.28 3.12
C LEU A 125 -1.25 -11.72 3.66
N SER A 126 -0.27 -12.00 4.52
CA SER A 126 -0.08 -13.33 5.13
C SER A 126 -1.30 -13.77 5.93
N VAL A 127 -1.91 -12.87 6.72
CA VAL A 127 -3.14 -13.18 7.47
C VAL A 127 -4.29 -13.50 6.52
N ALA A 128 -4.52 -12.67 5.49
CA ALA A 128 -5.63 -12.86 4.56
C ALA A 128 -5.49 -14.11 3.68
N VAL A 129 -4.26 -14.55 3.40
CA VAL A 129 -4.00 -15.82 2.73
C VAL A 129 -4.22 -17.00 3.68
N ALA A 130 -3.71 -16.90 4.91
CA ALA A 130 -3.82 -17.99 5.89
C ALA A 130 -5.26 -18.27 6.33
N ASP A 131 -6.10 -17.24 6.41
CA ASP A 131 -7.52 -17.39 6.77
C ASP A 131 -8.43 -17.68 5.56
N GLY A 132 -7.87 -17.79 4.36
CA GLY A 132 -8.57 -18.20 3.14
C GLY A 132 -9.38 -17.09 2.46
N ARG A 133 -9.25 -15.84 2.88
CA ARG A 133 -9.82 -14.70 2.14
C ARG A 133 -9.18 -14.59 0.77
N ILE A 134 -7.87 -14.40 0.70
CA ILE A 134 -7.14 -14.32 -0.56
C ILE A 134 -6.84 -15.72 -1.07
N LYS A 135 -7.24 -15.98 -2.32
CA LYS A 135 -7.10 -17.27 -2.99
C LYS A 135 -6.33 -17.12 -4.30
N LYS A 136 -5.82 -18.24 -4.79
CA LYS A 136 -5.16 -18.29 -6.10
C LYS A 136 -6.12 -17.77 -7.19
N GLY A 137 -5.64 -16.82 -7.97
CA GLY A 137 -6.38 -16.18 -9.04
C GLY A 137 -7.01 -14.84 -8.66
N ASP A 138 -7.05 -14.47 -7.37
CA ASP A 138 -7.60 -13.19 -6.94
C ASP A 138 -6.73 -12.01 -7.43
N LEU A 139 -7.39 -10.91 -7.75
CA LEU A 139 -6.76 -9.64 -8.10
C LEU A 139 -6.58 -8.80 -6.83
N VAL A 140 -5.33 -8.66 -6.42
CA VAL A 140 -4.94 -8.05 -5.13
C VAL A 140 -4.20 -6.75 -5.37
N LEU A 141 -4.68 -5.67 -4.78
CA LEU A 141 -4.00 -4.38 -4.76
C LEU A 141 -3.24 -4.21 -3.44
N LEU A 142 -1.94 -4.06 -3.53
CA LEU A 142 -1.06 -3.69 -2.41
C LEU A 142 -0.76 -2.20 -2.49
N GLU A 143 -0.77 -1.50 -1.35
CA GLU A 143 -0.47 -0.08 -1.31
C GLU A 143 0.32 0.28 -0.05
N ALA A 144 1.23 1.25 -0.17
CA ALA A 144 1.92 1.83 0.97
C ALA A 144 2.31 3.29 0.72
N MET A 145 2.35 4.05 1.82
CA MET A 145 2.90 5.39 1.89
C MET A 145 3.83 5.51 3.11
N GLY A 146 4.91 6.26 2.96
CA GLY A 146 5.88 6.50 4.03
C GLY A 146 6.60 7.84 3.91
N GLY A 147 7.63 7.98 4.75
CA GLY A 147 8.48 9.17 4.73
C GLY A 147 9.05 9.47 3.35
N GLY A 148 9.27 10.75 3.12
CA GLY A 148 9.74 11.21 1.84
C GLY A 148 8.98 12.47 1.35
N PHE A 149 7.69 12.55 1.07
CA PHE A 149 6.83 11.34 1.05
C PHE A 149 7.18 10.45 -0.13
N THR A 150 7.04 9.17 0.07
CA THR A 150 7.11 8.18 -1.00
C THR A 150 5.90 7.26 -0.86
N TRP A 151 5.21 6.98 -1.97
CA TRP A 151 4.02 6.13 -1.98
C TRP A 151 3.95 5.33 -3.26
N GLY A 152 3.25 4.22 -3.21
CA GLY A 152 3.13 3.33 -4.34
C GLY A 152 2.01 2.32 -4.21
N ALA A 153 1.59 1.80 -5.36
CA ALA A 153 0.64 0.72 -5.46
C ALA A 153 1.13 -0.34 -6.46
N VAL A 154 0.82 -1.58 -6.15
CA VAL A 154 1.13 -2.74 -6.99
C VAL A 154 -0.11 -3.61 -7.12
N LEU A 155 -0.52 -3.90 -8.32
CA LEU A 155 -1.59 -4.82 -8.65
C LEU A 155 -1.00 -6.19 -8.97
N VAL A 156 -1.52 -7.22 -8.31
CA VAL A 156 -1.01 -8.58 -8.40
C VAL A 156 -2.14 -9.55 -8.70
N ARG A 157 -1.94 -10.47 -9.62
CA ARG A 157 -2.76 -11.68 -9.75
C ARG A 157 -2.14 -12.75 -8.84
N TRP A 158 -2.84 -13.11 -7.78
CA TRP A 158 -2.33 -13.99 -6.72
C TRP A 158 -2.14 -15.46 -7.10
#